data_0513ebb3e4be48521aca29011ec43aa5
#
_entry.id   0513ebb3e4be48521aca29011ec43aa5
#
_cell.length_a   1.000
_cell.length_b   1.000
_cell.length_c   1.000
_cell.angle_alpha   90.00
_cell.angle_beta   90.00
_cell.angle_gamma   90.00
#
_symmetry.space_group_name_H-M   'P 1'
#
loop_
_entity.id
_entity.type
_entity.pdbx_description
1 polymer ?
#
loop_
_entity_poly.entity_id
_entity_poly.type
_entity_poly.pdbx_seq_one_letter_code
_entity_poly.pdbx_strand_id
1 'polypeptide(L)'
;MPTRLLAVLCLAACLACPVRAEDAAAPFDGDLQRLAEILGTLHYLRGICGSNEGGKWRNQMQALIDAETPTGDRRSRMIAGFNRGYNGFQQTYRTCTPAALVAIRRYIDEGSKISRDLTARYAN
;
A
#
# COMPACT_ATOMS: atom_id res chain seq x y z
N MET A 1 -57.95 -9.01 42.09
CA MET A 1 -57.18 -9.86 41.16
C MET A 1 -56.02 -9.07 40.62
N PRO A 2 -54.78 -9.33 41.03
CA PRO A 2 -53.69 -8.58 40.50
C PRO A 2 -53.26 -9.19 39.19
N THR A 3 -53.39 -8.45 38.13
CA THR A 3 -52.85 -8.73 36.81
C THR A 3 -51.33 -8.53 36.84
N ARG A 4 -50.62 -9.61 36.66
CA ARG A 4 -49.15 -9.60 36.55
C ARG A 4 -48.78 -9.06 35.17
N LEU A 5 -48.29 -7.84 35.12
CA LEU A 5 -47.59 -7.28 33.95
C LEU A 5 -46.18 -7.86 33.94
N LEU A 6 -45.96 -8.82 33.06
CA LEU A 6 -44.63 -9.28 32.70
C LEU A 6 -44.01 -8.23 31.76
N ALA A 7 -43.14 -7.40 32.31
CA ALA A 7 -42.28 -6.54 31.52
C ALA A 7 -41.17 -7.41 30.91
N VAL A 8 -41.31 -7.73 29.65
CA VAL A 8 -40.22 -8.33 28.87
C VAL A 8 -39.23 -7.23 28.54
N LEU A 9 -38.14 -7.20 29.30
CA LEU A 9 -37.00 -6.35 29.03
C LEU A 9 -36.21 -6.99 27.87
N CYS A 10 -36.47 -6.58 26.63
CA CYS A 10 -35.62 -6.90 25.49
C CYS A 10 -34.31 -6.14 25.65
N LEU A 11 -33.34 -6.82 26.22
CA LEU A 11 -31.94 -6.34 26.22
C LEU A 11 -31.39 -6.51 24.81
N ALA A 12 -31.52 -5.47 23.98
CA ALA A 12 -30.84 -5.39 22.72
C ALA A 12 -29.35 -5.22 23.02
N ALA A 13 -28.64 -6.34 23.10
CA ALA A 13 -27.18 -6.32 23.08
C ALA A 13 -26.71 -5.85 21.69
N CYS A 14 -26.47 -4.56 21.55
CA CYS A 14 -25.70 -4.04 20.43
C CYS A 14 -24.31 -4.67 20.50
N LEU A 15 -24.11 -5.71 19.71
CA LEU A 15 -22.79 -6.23 19.39
C LEU A 15 -22.09 -5.16 18.55
N ALA A 16 -21.56 -4.15 19.22
CA ALA A 16 -20.59 -3.25 18.61
C ALA A 16 -19.34 -4.10 18.37
N CYS A 17 -19.19 -4.60 17.13
CA CYS A 17 -17.94 -5.18 16.71
C CYS A 17 -16.88 -4.09 16.86
N PRO A 18 -15.84 -4.28 17.68
CA PRO A 18 -14.78 -3.30 17.75
C PRO A 18 -14.07 -3.27 16.38
N VAL A 19 -14.20 -2.15 15.68
CA VAL A 19 -13.35 -1.89 14.50
C VAL A 19 -11.92 -1.85 15.02
N ARG A 20 -11.10 -2.82 14.60
CA ARG A 20 -9.71 -2.86 15.00
C ARG A 20 -9.02 -1.63 14.43
N ALA A 21 -8.37 -0.85 15.30
CA ALA A 21 -7.62 0.35 14.89
C ALA A 21 -6.54 0.04 13.82
N GLU A 22 -6.05 -1.21 13.78
CA GLU A 22 -5.06 -1.72 12.83
C GLU A 22 -5.57 -1.79 11.38
N ASP A 23 -6.89 -1.92 11.17
CA ASP A 23 -7.51 -1.98 9.85
C ASP A 23 -8.06 -0.61 9.40
N ALA A 24 -8.00 0.40 10.26
CA ALA A 24 -8.42 1.76 9.92
C ALA A 24 -7.44 2.39 8.93
N ALA A 25 -7.97 3.03 7.87
CA ALA A 25 -7.16 3.78 6.91
C ALA A 25 -6.47 4.96 7.62
N ALA A 26 -5.15 5.08 7.42
CA ALA A 26 -4.39 6.25 7.85
C ALA A 26 -4.41 7.34 6.75
N PRO A 27 -4.24 8.64 7.10
CA PRO A 27 -4.25 9.71 6.11
C PRO A 27 -3.21 9.55 5.00
N PHE A 28 -2.11 8.85 5.27
CA PHE A 28 -1.01 8.61 4.34
C PHE A 28 -1.09 7.27 3.60
N ASP A 29 -2.13 6.47 3.81
CA ASP A 29 -2.24 5.13 3.19
C ASP A 29 -2.30 5.19 1.66
N GLY A 30 -2.94 6.20 1.09
CA GLY A 30 -2.97 6.42 -0.34
C GLY A 30 -1.57 6.63 -0.93
N ASP A 31 -0.75 7.44 -0.27
CA ASP A 31 0.64 7.70 -0.65
C ASP A 31 1.51 6.45 -0.48
N LEU A 32 1.33 5.69 0.59
CA LEU A 32 2.04 4.42 0.79
C LEU A 32 1.71 3.40 -0.29
N GLN A 33 0.44 3.27 -0.66
CA GLN A 33 0.02 2.38 -1.74
C GLN A 33 0.59 2.82 -3.08
N ARG A 34 0.60 4.13 -3.35
CA ARG A 34 1.20 4.68 -4.56
C ARG A 34 2.71 4.45 -4.59
N LEU A 35 3.39 4.65 -3.47
CA LEU A 35 4.82 4.36 -3.37
C LEU A 35 5.12 2.88 -3.61
N ALA A 36 4.32 1.98 -3.04
CA ALA A 36 4.44 0.53 -3.27
C ALA A 36 4.28 0.19 -4.76
N GLU A 37 3.31 0.78 -5.45
CA GLU A 37 3.10 0.61 -6.89
C GLU A 37 4.30 1.09 -7.70
N ILE A 38 4.86 2.25 -7.37
CA ILE A 38 6.06 2.79 -8.00
C ILE A 38 7.25 1.84 -7.81
N LEU A 39 7.44 1.29 -6.63
CA LEU A 39 8.52 0.32 -6.36
C LEU A 39 8.36 -0.94 -7.21
N GLY A 40 7.15 -1.45 -7.38
CA GLY A 40 6.86 -2.58 -8.27
C GLY A 40 7.13 -2.26 -9.73
N THR A 41 6.71 -1.09 -10.17
CA THR A 41 6.97 -0.57 -11.53
C THR A 41 8.47 -0.48 -11.81
N LEU A 42 9.24 0.10 -10.90
CA LEU A 42 10.70 0.24 -11.04
C LEU A 42 11.41 -1.11 -10.97
N HIS A 43 10.92 -2.03 -10.15
CA HIS A 43 11.46 -3.38 -10.10
C HIS A 43 11.39 -4.07 -11.48
N TYR A 44 10.28 -3.91 -12.17
CA TYR A 44 10.12 -4.44 -13.52
C TYR A 44 10.95 -3.65 -14.55
N LEU A 45 10.75 -2.35 -14.66
CA LEU A 45 11.36 -1.51 -15.70
C LEU A 45 12.89 -1.49 -15.62
N ARG A 46 13.45 -1.38 -14.43
CA ARG A 46 14.91 -1.41 -14.25
C ARG A 46 15.47 -2.78 -14.60
N GLY A 47 14.72 -3.83 -14.35
CA GLY A 47 15.10 -5.19 -14.75
C GLY A 47 15.24 -5.35 -16.25
N ILE A 48 14.26 -4.90 -17.03
CA ILE A 48 14.30 -5.00 -18.50
C ILE A 48 15.27 -4.02 -19.15
N CYS A 49 15.64 -2.93 -18.47
CA CYS A 49 16.58 -1.94 -18.99
C CYS A 49 18.04 -2.25 -18.61
N GLY A 50 18.34 -3.48 -18.20
CA GLY A 50 19.71 -3.97 -18.05
C GLY A 50 20.44 -3.43 -16.82
N SER A 51 19.74 -2.94 -15.80
CA SER A 51 20.39 -2.56 -14.55
C SER A 51 20.76 -3.80 -13.75
N ASN A 52 21.97 -3.82 -13.19
CA ASN A 52 22.40 -4.89 -12.26
C ASN A 52 21.97 -4.62 -10.82
N GLU A 53 20.82 -4.01 -10.64
CA GLU A 53 20.32 -3.64 -9.31
C GLU A 53 19.71 -4.83 -8.55
N GLY A 54 19.50 -5.97 -9.23
CA GLY A 54 19.01 -7.20 -8.63
C GLY A 54 17.70 -7.00 -7.88
N GLY A 55 17.72 -7.27 -6.59
CA GLY A 55 16.57 -7.12 -5.70
C GLY A 55 16.37 -5.73 -5.10
N LYS A 56 17.06 -4.70 -5.55
CA LYS A 56 17.04 -3.36 -4.92
C LYS A 56 15.62 -2.85 -4.65
N TRP A 57 14.76 -2.85 -5.66
CA TRP A 57 13.40 -2.30 -5.53
C TRP A 57 12.49 -3.18 -4.68
N ARG A 58 12.69 -4.49 -4.75
CA ARG A 58 12.03 -5.44 -3.88
C ARG A 58 12.47 -5.27 -2.42
N ASN A 59 13.75 -5.04 -2.19
CA ASN A 59 14.29 -4.77 -0.86
C ASN A 59 13.79 -3.42 -0.31
N GLN A 60 13.63 -2.41 -1.15
CA GLN A 60 13.00 -1.15 -0.77
C GLN A 60 11.54 -1.36 -0.34
N MET A 61 10.79 -2.21 -1.04
CA MET A 61 9.43 -2.57 -0.64
C MET A 61 9.41 -3.28 0.70
N GLN A 62 10.33 -4.22 0.93
CA GLN A 62 10.44 -4.90 2.21
C GLN A 62 10.77 -3.91 3.34
N ALA A 63 11.69 -2.98 3.10
CA ALA A 63 12.02 -1.94 4.06
C ALA A 63 10.83 -1.04 4.39
N LEU A 64 10.00 -0.73 3.39
CA LEU A 64 8.77 0.03 3.60
C LEU A 64 7.77 -0.73 4.47
N ILE A 65 7.56 -2.02 4.21
CA ILE A 65 6.73 -2.90 5.03
C ILE A 65 7.25 -2.96 6.47
N ASP A 66 8.55 -3.12 6.64
CA ASP A 66 9.18 -3.23 7.96
C ASP A 66 9.04 -1.91 8.75
N ALA A 67 9.18 -0.77 8.09
CA ALA A 67 9.06 0.55 8.72
C ALA A 67 7.61 0.89 9.13
N GLU A 68 6.66 0.57 8.28
CA GLU A 68 5.24 0.89 8.50
C GLU A 68 4.52 -0.17 9.35
N THR A 69 5.07 -1.37 9.45
CA THR A 69 4.48 -2.50 10.19
C THR A 69 2.98 -2.69 9.94
N PRO A 70 2.51 -2.63 8.68
CA PRO A 70 1.09 -2.76 8.39
C PRO A 70 0.63 -4.18 8.66
N THR A 71 -0.62 -4.32 9.09
CA THR A 71 -1.29 -5.60 9.30
C THR A 71 -2.60 -5.66 8.53
N GLY A 72 -3.19 -6.85 8.42
CA GLY A 72 -4.50 -7.02 7.81
C GLY A 72 -4.60 -6.45 6.40
N ASP A 73 -5.68 -5.72 6.14
CA ASP A 73 -5.98 -5.15 4.83
C ASP A 73 -4.97 -4.09 4.39
N ARG A 74 -4.39 -3.32 5.31
CA ARG A 74 -3.37 -2.32 4.97
C ARG A 74 -2.16 -3.00 4.33
N ARG A 75 -1.67 -4.08 4.92
CA ARG A 75 -0.56 -4.85 4.39
C ARG A 75 -0.90 -5.45 3.02
N SER A 76 -2.07 -6.03 2.91
CA SER A 76 -2.55 -6.62 1.64
C SER A 76 -2.64 -5.58 0.53
N ARG A 77 -3.13 -4.39 0.82
CA ARG A 77 -3.21 -3.28 -0.17
C ARG A 77 -1.84 -2.81 -0.62
N MET A 78 -0.87 -2.71 0.29
CA MET A 78 0.50 -2.33 -0.06
C MET A 78 1.15 -3.37 -0.97
N ILE A 79 1.03 -4.64 -0.64
CA ILE A 79 1.56 -5.75 -1.46
C ILE A 79 0.86 -5.80 -2.82
N ALA A 80 -0.47 -5.65 -2.85
CA ALA A 80 -1.22 -5.61 -4.09
C ALA A 80 -0.81 -4.41 -4.97
N GLY A 81 -0.50 -3.28 -4.37
CA GLY A 81 0.03 -2.11 -5.08
C GLY A 81 1.34 -2.42 -5.79
N PHE A 82 2.30 -3.01 -5.09
CA PHE A 82 3.57 -3.43 -5.67
C PHE A 82 3.37 -4.40 -6.85
N ASN A 83 2.56 -5.42 -6.65
CA ASN A 83 2.27 -6.41 -7.69
C ASN A 83 1.56 -5.79 -8.90
N ARG A 84 0.66 -4.84 -8.67
CA ARG A 84 -0.03 -4.12 -9.74
C ARG A 84 0.94 -3.29 -10.58
N GLY A 85 1.87 -2.60 -9.95
CA GLY A 85 2.92 -1.84 -10.66
C GLY A 85 3.80 -2.76 -11.52
N TYR A 86 4.27 -3.84 -10.94
CA TYR A 86 5.09 -4.83 -11.64
C TYR A 86 4.34 -5.46 -12.82
N ASN A 87 3.16 -5.99 -12.59
CA ASN A 87 2.39 -6.73 -13.60
C ASN A 87 1.84 -5.81 -14.69
N GLY A 88 1.41 -4.61 -14.34
CA GLY A 88 0.87 -3.64 -15.28
C GLY A 88 1.89 -3.23 -16.35
N PHE A 89 3.10 -2.94 -15.93
CA PHE A 89 4.17 -2.55 -16.86
C PHE A 89 4.75 -3.72 -17.64
N GLN A 90 4.69 -4.93 -17.11
CA GLN A 90 5.07 -6.13 -17.83
C GLN A 90 4.24 -6.34 -19.10
N GLN A 91 2.98 -5.94 -19.09
CA GLN A 91 2.10 -6.02 -20.26
C GLN A 91 2.38 -4.92 -21.30
N THR A 92 2.82 -3.77 -20.85
CA THR A 92 3.06 -2.59 -21.70
C THR A 92 4.46 -2.60 -22.34
N TYR A 93 5.48 -2.93 -21.55
CA TYR A 93 6.87 -2.91 -21.99
C TYR A 93 7.49 -4.29 -21.87
N ARG A 94 7.74 -4.94 -23.00
CA ARG A 94 8.41 -6.25 -23.04
C ARG A 94 9.92 -6.13 -23.18
N THR A 95 10.38 -5.02 -23.72
CA THR A 95 11.80 -4.68 -23.91
C THR A 95 12.05 -3.27 -23.43
N CYS A 96 13.33 -2.95 -23.17
CA CYS A 96 13.72 -1.60 -22.84
C CYS A 96 13.61 -0.70 -24.07
N THR A 97 12.70 0.27 -24.01
CA THR A 97 12.48 1.26 -25.06
C THR A 97 12.84 2.66 -24.57
N PRO A 98 13.00 3.67 -25.45
CA PRO A 98 13.13 5.07 -25.00
C PRO A 98 12.00 5.51 -24.09
N ALA A 99 10.76 5.08 -24.36
CA ALA A 99 9.60 5.35 -23.49
C ALA A 99 9.73 4.70 -22.11
N ALA A 100 10.28 3.48 -22.02
CA ALA A 100 10.56 2.83 -20.75
C ALA A 100 11.58 3.61 -19.92
N LEU A 101 12.63 4.14 -20.55
CA LEU A 101 13.64 4.97 -19.87
C LEU A 101 13.04 6.28 -19.35
N VAL A 102 12.14 6.91 -20.11
CA VAL A 102 11.40 8.09 -19.65
C VAL A 102 10.52 7.75 -18.46
N ALA A 103 9.81 6.64 -18.53
CA ALA A 103 8.97 6.15 -17.45
C ALA A 103 9.78 5.92 -16.16
N ILE A 104 10.95 5.29 -16.26
CA ILE A 104 11.84 5.08 -15.10
C ILE A 104 12.16 6.40 -14.41
N ARG A 105 12.62 7.40 -15.14
CA ARG A 105 12.96 8.72 -14.58
C ARG A 105 11.76 9.35 -13.88
N ARG A 106 10.62 9.32 -14.54
CA ARG A 106 9.37 9.89 -14.02
C ARG A 106 8.95 9.22 -12.71
N TYR A 107 9.01 7.89 -12.63
CA TYR A 107 8.62 7.16 -11.42
C TYR A 107 9.64 7.31 -10.29
N ILE A 108 10.92 7.42 -10.59
CA ILE A 108 11.94 7.76 -9.58
C ILE A 108 11.65 9.14 -8.98
N ASP A 109 11.36 10.13 -9.80
CA ASP A 109 11.05 11.49 -9.35
C ASP A 109 9.78 11.52 -8.50
N GLU A 110 8.70 10.86 -8.95
CA GLU A 110 7.46 10.76 -8.20
C GLU A 110 7.64 10.05 -6.86
N GLY A 111 8.31 8.91 -6.86
CA GLY A 111 8.57 8.13 -5.64
C GLY A 111 9.43 8.90 -4.65
N SER A 112 10.45 9.62 -5.12
CA SER A 112 11.27 10.48 -4.28
C SER A 112 10.47 11.60 -3.65
N LYS A 113 9.58 12.22 -4.42
CA LYS A 113 8.69 13.28 -3.91
C LYS A 113 7.74 12.74 -2.83
N ILE A 114 7.07 11.62 -3.09
CA ILE A 114 6.17 11.00 -2.11
C ILE A 114 6.92 10.66 -0.83
N SER A 115 8.12 10.08 -0.93
CA SER A 115 8.94 9.73 0.24
C SER A 115 9.31 10.96 1.07
N ARG A 116 9.69 12.05 0.43
CA ARG A 116 9.98 13.32 1.12
C ARG A 116 8.73 13.90 1.79
N ASP A 117 7.61 13.89 1.10
CA ASP A 117 6.34 14.42 1.63
C ASP A 117 5.87 13.61 2.84
N LEU A 118 5.98 12.29 2.79
CA LEU A 118 5.64 11.41 3.91
C LEU A 118 6.54 11.67 5.11
N THR A 119 7.85 11.80 4.90
CA THR A 119 8.82 12.10 5.97
C THR A 119 8.55 13.46 6.60
N ALA A 120 8.27 14.49 5.79
CA ALA A 120 8.03 15.84 6.28
C ALA A 120 6.73 15.99 7.09
N ARG A 121 5.68 15.21 6.71
CA ARG A 121 4.35 15.34 7.31
C ARG A 121 4.11 14.45 8.52
N TYR A 122 4.66 13.24 8.51
CA TYR A 122 4.26 12.16 9.41
C TYR A 122 5.39 11.54 10.21
N ALA A 123 6.65 11.81 9.86
CA ALA A 123 7.79 11.41 10.68
C ALA A 123 8.05 12.44 11.78
N ASN A 124 7.97 12.02 13.01
CA ASN A 124 8.29 12.81 14.19
C ASN A 124 9.66 12.42 14.74
#